data_77f1a38111516573cdd04b41f47c9f95
#
_entry.id   77f1a38111516573cdd04b41f47c9f95
#
_cell.length_a   1.000
_cell.length_b   1.000
_cell.length_c   1.000
_cell.angle_alpha   90.00
_cell.angle_beta   90.00
_cell.angle_gamma   90.00
#
_symmetry.space_group_name_H-M   'P 1'
#
loop_
_entity.id
_entity.type
_entity.pdbx_description
1 polymer ?
#
loop_
_entity_poly.entity_id
_entity_poly.type
_entity_poly.pdbx_seq_one_letter_code
_entity_poly.pdbx_strand_id
1 'polypeptide(L)'
;MIKSNSRPGTVSPIAVSMGDPAGIGPEIILKAWKNWISPDRLAKTGGLAQPLWVAGYPSFFEAAQAASPALSGLTVTTVDTPQQACELWVDNPRNQSLVVVRANFGSEVDEVQWPSAVPMGKVSAAAGRWAAQSIAVAAAACLAGQTHLHSSRSSSPNTTF
;
A
#
# COMPACT_ATOMS: atom_id res chain seq x y z
N MET A 1 26.46 5.89 12.50
CA MET A 1 25.80 7.16 12.18
C MET A 1 25.19 7.04 10.79
N ILE A 2 23.93 6.67 10.71
CA ILE A 2 23.22 6.54 9.41
C ILE A 2 22.78 7.96 9.04
N LYS A 3 23.43 8.55 8.04
CA LYS A 3 23.01 9.82 7.47
C LYS A 3 21.71 9.57 6.71
N SER A 4 20.59 10.03 7.25
CA SER A 4 19.34 10.08 6.49
C SER A 4 19.53 11.12 5.39
N ASN A 5 19.67 10.65 4.17
CA ASN A 5 19.81 11.50 2.98
C ASN A 5 18.41 11.91 2.49
N SER A 6 17.60 12.45 3.38
CA SER A 6 16.29 13.00 3.05
C SER A 6 16.49 14.28 2.28
N ARG A 7 16.24 14.25 0.97
CA ARG A 7 16.12 15.48 0.19
C ARG A 7 14.99 16.31 0.79
N PRO A 8 15.19 17.62 1.02
CA PRO A 8 14.14 18.48 1.55
C PRO A 8 12.96 18.49 0.58
N GLY A 9 11.79 18.08 1.06
CA GLY A 9 10.52 18.11 0.29
C GLY A 9 9.99 16.78 -0.21
N THR A 10 10.67 15.66 -0.02
CA THR A 10 10.13 14.34 -0.38
C THR A 10 9.27 13.79 0.76
N VAL A 11 7.97 13.74 0.56
CA VAL A 11 7.05 13.03 1.46
C VAL A 11 7.32 11.53 1.27
N SER A 12 7.78 10.87 2.33
CA SER A 12 7.97 9.41 2.28
C SER A 12 6.61 8.70 2.20
N PRO A 13 6.46 7.70 1.32
CA PRO A 13 5.21 6.96 1.20
C PRO A 13 4.86 6.21 2.48
N ILE A 14 3.56 6.03 2.71
CA ILE A 14 3.03 5.19 3.78
C ILE A 14 2.98 3.74 3.28
N ALA A 15 3.51 2.80 4.06
CA ALA A 15 3.33 1.38 3.81
C ALA A 15 2.04 0.88 4.48
N VAL A 16 1.24 0.16 3.72
CA VAL A 16 -0.01 -0.45 4.19
C VAL A 16 0.08 -1.96 3.94
N SER A 17 -0.29 -2.78 4.90
CA SER A 17 -0.46 -4.22 4.70
C SER A 17 -1.84 -4.49 4.11
N MET A 18 -1.94 -5.42 3.15
CA MET A 18 -3.21 -5.87 2.59
C MET A 18 -4.11 -6.52 3.64
N GLY A 19 -3.53 -7.10 4.71
CA GLY A 19 -4.25 -7.86 5.70
C GLY A 19 -4.68 -9.26 5.21
N ASP A 20 -5.79 -9.76 5.74
CA ASP A 20 -6.33 -11.07 5.37
C ASP A 20 -6.96 -11.02 3.97
N PRO A 21 -6.42 -11.76 2.99
CA PRO A 21 -6.98 -11.80 1.64
C PRO A 21 -8.37 -12.48 1.56
N ALA A 22 -8.70 -13.35 2.49
CA ALA A 22 -10.03 -13.97 2.60
C ALA A 22 -11.08 -13.04 3.22
N GLY A 23 -10.63 -11.91 3.77
CA GLY A 23 -11.45 -10.89 4.38
C GLY A 23 -11.75 -9.72 3.43
N ILE A 24 -12.10 -8.60 4.04
CA ILE A 24 -12.49 -7.37 3.33
C ILE A 24 -11.31 -6.40 3.11
N GLY A 25 -10.07 -6.81 3.40
CA GLY A 25 -8.88 -5.97 3.34
C GLY A 25 -8.69 -5.29 1.99
N PRO A 26 -8.60 -6.02 0.87
CA PRO A 26 -8.43 -5.44 -0.45
C PRO A 26 -9.56 -4.48 -0.85
N GLU A 27 -10.81 -4.81 -0.52
CA GLU A 27 -11.97 -3.96 -0.79
C GLU A 27 -11.93 -2.65 -0.01
N ILE A 28 -11.60 -2.71 1.28
CA ILE A 28 -11.47 -1.52 2.14
C ILE A 28 -10.36 -0.60 1.62
N ILE A 29 -9.22 -1.16 1.24
CA ILE A 29 -8.09 -0.39 0.71
C ILE A 29 -8.51 0.33 -0.59
N LEU A 30 -9.16 -0.36 -1.51
CA LEU A 30 -9.66 0.25 -2.75
C LEU A 30 -10.70 1.35 -2.48
N LYS A 31 -11.62 1.15 -1.55
CA LYS A 31 -12.59 2.17 -1.13
C LYS A 31 -11.93 3.40 -0.51
N ALA A 32 -10.95 3.16 0.36
CA ALA A 32 -10.18 4.23 0.97
C ALA A 32 -9.38 5.00 -0.09
N TRP A 33 -8.74 4.29 -1.02
CA TRP A 33 -8.00 4.91 -2.11
C TRP A 33 -8.89 5.74 -3.01
N LYS A 34 -10.06 5.21 -3.42
CA LYS A 34 -11.05 5.95 -4.20
C LYS A 34 -11.44 7.27 -3.53
N ASN A 35 -11.68 7.23 -2.23
CA ASN A 35 -11.99 8.45 -1.47
C ASN A 35 -10.78 9.39 -1.41
N TRP A 36 -9.57 8.85 -1.34
CA TRP A 36 -8.34 9.63 -1.24
C TRP A 36 -8.01 10.42 -2.51
N ILE A 37 -8.27 9.82 -3.68
CA ILE A 37 -8.09 10.46 -4.99
C ILE A 37 -9.37 11.16 -5.49
N SER A 38 -10.37 11.35 -4.64
CA SER A 38 -11.58 12.06 -5.02
C SER A 38 -11.28 13.53 -5.39
N PRO A 39 -12.02 14.11 -6.35
CA PRO A 39 -11.80 15.50 -6.78
C PRO A 39 -11.77 16.49 -5.63
N ASP A 40 -12.68 16.34 -4.65
CA ASP A 40 -12.76 17.21 -3.48
C ASP A 40 -11.51 17.16 -2.59
N ARG A 41 -10.91 15.97 -2.46
CA ARG A 41 -9.68 15.81 -1.70
C ARG A 41 -8.47 16.32 -2.46
N LEU A 42 -8.36 15.98 -3.73
CA LEU A 42 -7.26 16.45 -4.59
C LEU A 42 -7.26 17.97 -4.72
N ALA A 43 -8.43 18.62 -4.77
CA ALA A 43 -8.53 20.07 -4.78
C ALA A 43 -7.90 20.72 -3.53
N LYS A 44 -8.05 20.09 -2.36
CA LYS A 44 -7.48 20.57 -1.09
C LYS A 44 -5.96 20.39 -0.99
N THR A 45 -5.39 19.47 -1.75
CA THR A 45 -3.96 19.13 -1.73
C THR A 45 -3.21 19.65 -2.97
N GLY A 46 -3.83 20.51 -3.78
CA GLY A 46 -3.22 20.99 -5.02
C GLY A 46 -3.07 19.91 -6.10
N GLY A 47 -3.93 18.89 -6.06
CA GLY A 47 -3.92 17.77 -7.02
C GLY A 47 -2.95 16.64 -6.65
N LEU A 48 -2.42 16.64 -5.41
CA LEU A 48 -1.50 15.62 -4.93
C LEU A 48 -2.24 14.58 -4.07
N ALA A 49 -2.13 13.30 -4.43
CA ALA A 49 -2.53 12.22 -3.56
C ALA A 49 -1.48 11.99 -2.47
N GLN A 50 -1.91 11.45 -1.32
CA GLN A 50 -0.95 11.03 -0.29
C GLN A 50 -0.12 9.85 -0.83
N PRO A 51 1.20 9.95 -0.91
CA PRO A 51 2.03 8.83 -1.30
C PRO A 51 1.83 7.64 -0.37
N LEU A 52 1.36 6.52 -0.91
CA LEU A 52 1.26 5.25 -0.20
C LEU A 52 1.47 4.08 -1.16
N TRP A 53 1.84 2.95 -0.61
CA TRP A 53 1.83 1.69 -1.31
C TRP A 53 1.33 0.57 -0.40
N VAL A 54 0.82 -0.47 -1.00
CA VAL A 54 0.24 -1.62 -0.29
C VAL A 54 1.11 -2.84 -0.51
N ALA A 55 1.56 -3.47 0.58
CA ALA A 55 2.16 -4.80 0.50
C ALA A 55 1.05 -5.83 0.32
N GLY A 56 1.06 -6.56 -0.79
CA GLY A 56 0.01 -7.54 -1.08
C GLY A 56 0.18 -8.23 -2.41
N TYR A 57 -0.89 -8.84 -2.88
CA TYR A 57 -0.94 -9.55 -4.16
C TYR A 57 -1.96 -8.88 -5.08
N PRO A 58 -1.58 -8.50 -6.31
CA PRO A 58 -2.44 -7.79 -7.24
C PRO A 58 -3.77 -8.50 -7.50
N SER A 59 -3.75 -9.82 -7.62
CA SER A 59 -4.94 -10.64 -7.90
C SER A 59 -6.08 -10.47 -6.91
N PHE A 60 -5.80 -10.14 -5.65
CA PHE A 60 -6.86 -9.86 -4.66
C PHE A 60 -7.55 -8.52 -4.90
N PHE A 61 -6.79 -7.52 -5.38
CA PHE A 61 -7.37 -6.22 -5.74
C PHE A 61 -8.19 -6.33 -7.03
N GLU A 62 -7.73 -7.09 -8.00
CA GLU A 62 -8.47 -7.39 -9.23
C GLU A 62 -9.79 -8.12 -8.93
N ALA A 63 -9.75 -9.12 -8.05
CA ALA A 63 -10.96 -9.84 -7.61
C ALA A 63 -11.94 -8.92 -6.88
N ALA A 64 -11.46 -8.04 -6.01
CA ALA A 64 -12.30 -7.07 -5.31
C ALA A 64 -12.93 -6.04 -6.27
N GLN A 65 -12.20 -5.61 -7.29
CA GLN A 65 -12.73 -4.74 -8.35
C GLN A 65 -13.80 -5.44 -9.18
N ALA A 66 -13.56 -6.70 -9.54
CA ALA A 66 -14.53 -7.51 -10.30
C ALA A 66 -15.84 -7.73 -9.52
N ALA A 67 -15.73 -7.89 -8.20
CA ALA A 67 -16.88 -8.07 -7.31
C ALA A 67 -17.67 -6.78 -7.03
N SER A 68 -17.07 -5.60 -7.26
CA SER A 68 -17.69 -4.30 -6.95
C SER A 68 -17.58 -3.33 -8.13
N PRO A 69 -18.68 -3.12 -8.89
CA PRO A 69 -18.69 -2.17 -10.00
C PRO A 69 -18.25 -0.75 -9.61
N ALA A 70 -18.50 -0.36 -8.36
CA ALA A 70 -18.09 0.94 -7.85
C ALA A 70 -16.55 1.13 -7.77
N LEU A 71 -15.78 0.05 -7.84
CA LEU A 71 -14.32 0.04 -7.75
C LEU A 71 -13.64 -0.25 -9.10
N SER A 72 -14.39 -0.62 -10.12
CA SER A 72 -13.87 -1.08 -11.43
C SER A 72 -13.05 -0.02 -12.20
N GLY A 73 -13.27 1.26 -11.93
CA GLY A 73 -12.56 2.37 -12.58
C GLY A 73 -11.22 2.76 -11.92
N LEU A 74 -10.83 2.10 -10.84
CA LEU A 74 -9.58 2.39 -10.15
C LEU A 74 -8.41 1.71 -10.87
N THR A 75 -7.32 2.44 -11.05
CA THR A 75 -6.08 1.88 -11.57
C THR A 75 -5.22 1.32 -10.45
N VAL A 76 -4.69 0.13 -10.64
CA VAL A 76 -3.73 -0.52 -9.75
C VAL A 76 -2.42 -0.69 -10.51
N THR A 77 -1.33 -0.20 -9.95
CA THR A 77 0.03 -0.34 -10.48
C THR A 77 0.81 -1.28 -9.58
N THR A 78 1.37 -2.33 -10.15
CA THR A 78 2.16 -3.32 -9.41
C THR A 78 3.64 -3.08 -9.60
N VAL A 79 4.39 -3.18 -8.51
CA VAL A 79 5.86 -3.15 -8.48
C VAL A 79 6.38 -4.30 -7.62
N ASP A 80 7.65 -4.67 -7.81
CA ASP A 80 8.22 -5.83 -7.13
C ASP A 80 8.89 -5.47 -5.80
N THR A 81 9.28 -4.21 -5.62
CA THR A 81 10.00 -3.77 -4.43
C THR A 81 9.44 -2.47 -3.83
N PRO A 82 9.56 -2.27 -2.50
CA PRO A 82 9.24 -0.99 -1.86
C PRO A 82 10.01 0.20 -2.44
N GLN A 83 11.26 -0.03 -2.86
CA GLN A 83 12.07 1.01 -3.48
C GLN A 83 11.45 1.49 -4.79
N GLN A 84 11.02 0.58 -5.67
CA GLN A 84 10.33 0.95 -6.91
C GLN A 84 9.04 1.73 -6.63
N ALA A 85 8.31 1.39 -5.57
CA ALA A 85 7.14 2.15 -5.17
C ALA A 85 7.50 3.58 -4.75
N CYS A 86 8.59 3.76 -4.02
CA CYS A 86 9.09 5.10 -3.64
C CYS A 86 9.54 5.90 -4.87
N GLU A 87 10.28 5.29 -5.78
CA GLU A 87 10.74 5.91 -7.03
C GLU A 87 9.55 6.35 -7.89
N LEU A 88 8.51 5.52 -8.00
CA LEU A 88 7.29 5.85 -8.72
C LEU A 88 6.65 7.14 -8.19
N TRP A 89 6.57 7.31 -6.87
CA TRP A 89 6.02 8.50 -6.24
C TRP A 89 6.91 9.74 -6.40
N VAL A 90 8.23 9.56 -6.48
CA VAL A 90 9.16 10.65 -6.76
C VAL A 90 9.04 11.11 -8.21
N ASP A 91 8.95 10.17 -9.15
CA ASP A 91 8.88 10.45 -10.58
C ASP A 91 7.50 10.97 -11.00
N ASN A 92 6.45 10.51 -10.32
CA ASN A 92 5.08 10.94 -10.58
C ASN A 92 4.33 11.32 -9.30
N PRO A 93 4.55 12.52 -8.74
CA PRO A 93 3.87 12.98 -7.53
C PRO A 93 2.34 13.12 -7.68
N ARG A 94 1.83 13.15 -8.91
CA ARG A 94 0.39 13.22 -9.23
C ARG A 94 -0.21 11.86 -9.56
N ASN A 95 0.48 10.78 -9.23
CA ASN A 95 -0.04 9.43 -9.43
C ASN A 95 -1.39 9.25 -8.73
N GLN A 96 -2.36 8.69 -9.45
CA GLN A 96 -3.68 8.35 -8.93
C GLN A 96 -3.95 6.83 -8.96
N SER A 97 -2.94 6.04 -9.34
CA SER A 97 -3.02 4.58 -9.25
C SER A 97 -2.70 4.11 -7.83
N LEU A 98 -3.42 3.12 -7.34
CA LEU A 98 -3.02 2.41 -6.14
C LEU A 98 -1.75 1.61 -6.43
N VAL A 99 -0.68 1.88 -5.70
CA VAL A 99 0.59 1.17 -5.88
C VAL A 99 0.60 -0.07 -4.99
N VAL A 100 0.78 -1.24 -5.58
CA VAL A 100 0.86 -2.53 -4.90
C VAL A 100 2.27 -3.09 -5.05
N VAL A 101 2.93 -3.34 -3.93
CA VAL A 101 4.22 -4.04 -3.86
C VAL A 101 3.94 -5.52 -3.65
N ARG A 102 4.47 -6.38 -4.53
CA ARG A 102 4.32 -7.84 -4.39
C ARG A 102 4.92 -8.32 -3.08
N ALA A 103 4.14 -9.03 -2.29
CA ALA A 103 4.57 -9.58 -1.01
C ALA A 103 5.28 -10.94 -1.17
N ASN A 104 6.21 -11.05 -2.12
CA ASN A 104 6.96 -12.27 -2.38
C ASN A 104 8.17 -12.36 -1.47
N PHE A 105 8.10 -13.18 -0.44
CA PHE A 105 9.27 -13.64 0.29
C PHE A 105 9.70 -15.02 -0.19
N GLY A 106 10.39 -15.12 -1.33
CA GLY A 106 11.19 -16.27 -1.72
C GLY A 106 10.53 -17.66 -1.69
N SER A 107 9.24 -17.75 -1.44
CA SER A 107 8.48 -18.98 -1.53
C SER A 107 7.65 -18.97 -2.80
N GLU A 108 7.74 -20.04 -3.55
CA GLU A 108 6.88 -20.37 -4.68
C GLU A 108 5.41 -20.54 -4.24
N VAL A 109 4.83 -19.47 -3.67
CA VAL A 109 3.39 -19.44 -3.50
C VAL A 109 2.84 -18.98 -4.83
N ASP A 110 2.49 -19.96 -5.65
CA ASP A 110 1.86 -19.75 -6.94
C ASP A 110 0.67 -18.80 -6.79
N GLU A 111 0.81 -17.58 -7.32
CA GLU A 111 -0.33 -16.67 -7.56
C GLU A 111 -1.42 -17.36 -8.39
N VAL A 112 -1.08 -18.46 -9.04
CA VAL A 112 -1.93 -19.24 -9.93
C VAL A 112 -3.06 -19.98 -9.19
N GLN A 113 -2.95 -20.21 -7.88
CA GLN A 113 -3.97 -20.97 -7.13
C GLN A 113 -5.08 -20.10 -6.49
N TRP A 114 -5.01 -18.79 -6.63
CA TRP A 114 -6.11 -17.92 -6.25
C TRP A 114 -7.16 -17.84 -7.40
N PRO A 115 -8.47 -17.86 -7.15
CA PRO A 115 -9.18 -17.77 -5.87
C PRO A 115 -9.55 -19.11 -5.22
N SER A 116 -9.22 -20.24 -5.82
CA SER A 116 -9.65 -21.56 -5.35
C SER A 116 -9.03 -21.97 -3.99
N ALA A 117 -7.82 -21.46 -3.71
CA ALA A 117 -7.10 -21.82 -2.49
C ALA A 117 -7.53 -21.03 -1.23
N VAL A 118 -8.22 -19.90 -1.41
CA VAL A 118 -8.64 -19.02 -0.30
C VAL A 118 -10.09 -18.59 -0.49
N PRO A 119 -11.05 -19.40 -0.05
CA PRO A 119 -12.47 -19.04 -0.14
C PRO A 119 -12.75 -17.82 0.75
N MET A 120 -13.43 -16.83 0.18
CA MET A 120 -13.81 -15.60 0.88
C MET A 120 -14.61 -15.89 2.17
N GLY A 121 -14.29 -15.19 3.24
CA GLY A 121 -14.95 -15.32 4.53
C GLY A 121 -14.59 -16.58 5.32
N LYS A 122 -13.61 -17.37 4.88
CA LYS A 122 -13.15 -18.55 5.59
C LYS A 122 -11.72 -18.40 6.09
N VAL A 123 -11.52 -18.68 7.35
CA VAL A 123 -10.17 -18.74 7.94
C VAL A 123 -9.42 -19.93 7.34
N SER A 124 -8.25 -19.67 6.79
CA SER A 124 -7.36 -20.69 6.24
C SER A 124 -5.91 -20.42 6.56
N ALA A 125 -5.10 -21.48 6.63
CA ALA A 125 -3.66 -21.33 6.84
C ALA A 125 -2.98 -20.59 5.67
N ALA A 126 -3.49 -20.71 4.43
CA ALA A 126 -3.00 -19.98 3.28
C ALA A 126 -3.25 -18.48 3.42
N ALA A 127 -4.49 -18.07 3.76
CA ALA A 127 -4.81 -16.67 4.00
C ALA A 127 -3.97 -16.07 5.13
N GLY A 128 -3.77 -16.80 6.21
CA GLY A 128 -2.92 -16.38 7.32
C GLY A 128 -1.46 -16.18 6.91
N ARG A 129 -0.89 -17.07 6.10
CA ARG A 129 0.48 -16.89 5.56
C ARG A 129 0.59 -15.65 4.70
N TRP A 130 -0.35 -15.40 3.83
CA TRP A 130 -0.33 -14.23 2.93
C TRP A 130 -0.54 -12.92 3.69
N ALA A 131 -1.39 -12.92 4.71
CA ALA A 131 -1.52 -11.79 5.62
C ALA A 131 -0.18 -11.50 6.34
N ALA A 132 0.46 -12.53 6.87
CA ALA A 132 1.75 -12.40 7.55
C ALA A 132 2.86 -11.90 6.60
N GLN A 133 2.91 -12.40 5.36
CA GLN A 133 3.88 -11.95 4.36
C GLN A 133 3.68 -10.46 4.03
N SER A 134 2.45 -10.00 3.83
CA SER A 134 2.19 -8.60 3.55
C SER A 134 2.60 -7.67 4.70
N ILE A 135 2.36 -8.10 5.94
CA ILE A 135 2.82 -7.38 7.13
C ILE A 135 4.35 -7.33 7.19
N ALA A 136 5.01 -8.46 6.92
CA ALA A 136 6.46 -8.54 6.98
C ALA A 136 7.14 -7.65 5.93
N VAL A 137 6.61 -7.58 4.70
CA VAL A 137 7.12 -6.65 3.66
C VAL A 137 6.99 -5.20 4.10
N ALA A 138 5.81 -4.81 4.59
CA ALA A 138 5.57 -3.45 5.04
C ALA A 138 6.49 -3.08 6.23
N ALA A 139 6.61 -3.97 7.21
CA ALA A 139 7.46 -3.76 8.39
C ALA A 139 8.95 -3.68 8.02
N ALA A 140 9.44 -4.57 7.15
CA ALA A 140 10.84 -4.55 6.69
C ALA A 140 11.18 -3.24 5.98
N ALA A 141 10.30 -2.73 5.12
CA ALA A 141 10.50 -1.45 4.44
C ALA A 141 10.54 -0.27 5.42
N CYS A 142 9.70 -0.30 6.46
CA CYS A 142 9.73 0.73 7.51
C CYS A 142 11.03 0.69 8.32
N LEU A 143 11.51 -0.50 8.69
CA LEU A 143 12.77 -0.67 9.41
C LEU A 143 13.98 -0.25 8.56
N ALA A 144 13.91 -0.44 7.25
CA ALA A 144 14.94 0.00 6.30
C ALA A 144 14.88 1.53 6.02
N GLY A 145 13.94 2.27 6.59
CA GLY A 145 13.77 3.70 6.36
C GLY A 145 13.27 4.07 4.96
N GLN A 146 12.73 3.11 4.23
CA GLN A 146 12.15 3.32 2.89
C GLN A 146 10.73 3.91 2.95
N THR A 147 10.11 3.88 4.11
CA THR A 147 8.78 4.43 4.38
C THR A 147 8.73 5.00 5.77
N HIS A 148 7.86 5.98 6.01
CA HIS A 148 7.52 6.42 7.36
C HIS A 148 6.19 5.81 7.79
N LEU A 149 6.19 5.10 8.92
CA LEU A 149 4.97 4.93 9.68
C LEU A 149 4.58 6.31 10.20
N HIS A 150 3.44 6.81 9.78
CA HIS A 150 2.88 8.02 10.37
C HIS A 150 2.40 7.68 11.79
N SER A 151 3.32 7.68 12.76
CA SER A 151 2.92 7.95 14.13
C SER A 151 2.65 9.45 14.16
N SER A 152 1.44 9.83 14.52
CA SER A 152 1.05 11.20 14.81
C SER A 152 1.77 11.68 16.08
N ARG A 153 3.08 11.94 16.00
CA ARG A 153 3.78 12.75 16.96
C ARG A 153 3.71 14.17 16.44
N SER A 154 2.86 14.97 17.08
CA SER A 154 2.92 16.40 17.01
C SER A 154 4.36 16.83 17.37
N SER A 155 5.11 17.32 16.38
CA SER A 155 6.30 18.08 16.63
C SER A 155 5.86 19.41 17.24
N SER A 156 5.95 19.52 18.55
CA SER A 156 5.88 20.81 19.23
C SER A 156 7.00 21.70 18.69
N PRO A 157 6.72 22.93 18.27
CA PRO A 157 7.78 23.85 17.92
C PRO A 157 8.59 24.14 19.17
N ASN A 158 9.90 23.91 19.09
CA ASN A 158 10.84 24.28 20.12
C ASN A 158 10.85 25.80 20.19
N THR A 159 10.21 26.36 21.20
CA THR A 159 10.34 27.77 21.55
C THR A 159 11.65 27.90 22.31
N THR A 160 12.66 28.39 21.63
CA THR A 160 13.92 28.85 22.27
C THR A 160 13.68 30.24 22.79
N PHE A 161 13.82 30.41 24.10
CA PHE A 161 14.03 31.70 24.75
C PHE A 161 15.50 32.02 24.74
#